data_3d1b4a3ecaba2bd694084304c74c2f30
#
_entry.id   3d1b4a3ecaba2bd694084304c74c2f30
#
_cell.length_a   1.000
_cell.length_b   1.000
_cell.length_c   1.000
_cell.angle_alpha   90.00
_cell.angle_beta   90.00
_cell.angle_gamma   90.00
#
_symmetry.space_group_name_H-M   'P 1'
#
loop_
_entity.id
_entity.type
_entity.pdbx_description
1 polymer ?
#
loop_
_entity_poly.entity_id
_entity_poly.type
_entity_poly.pdbx_seq_one_letter_code
_entity_poly.pdbx_strand_id
1 'polypeptide(L)'
;MKKETRKGLYQSEHEHDACGVGMVVNIHGNKSHELVDHALKVLENMRHRGAEVGKDGDGAGIMLQIPHEFILLQGIPVPEKGKYGTGLVFLPKEEKAQSEILSIMIEEIEREGLQLMHLRTVPTNPACLGEAALSTEPAIKQVFITGVSDDKVDTFARTLYIIRKKIEHRVKHDDFYICSLSNTNIIYKGMLSSMQVRQYFPDLTNPYLTSGLALVHSRFSTNTFPTWSLAQPFRLLAHNGEINTIRGNRGWMQAREKVLLAPHTPXXXXPHAMSVLVPESFNDKNPISEDLKAFYEYHSILMEPWDGPAALLFSDGRFAGGMLDRNGLRPARYTITKNDMMVVASEVGVMDFDPTMIAEKGRLQPGKILLIDTQEGKIYYDGEIKQQLAHEHPYRQWLNTNRIQLEKLKSGRHVENGVQDLLQKELLFGYGAEDIDSTIIPMATNGQEPTASMGNDTPLAVLSDKPQIFFNYFRQQFAQVTNPAIDSIREELVMSLTEYIGRVGSGILNPDETNCKMVRLPHPILNNTXXXXXXXX
;
A
#
# COMPACT_ATOMS: atom_id res chain seq x y z
N MET A 1 -25.08 33.70 19.56
CA MET A 1 -24.96 32.51 18.69
C MET A 1 -26.17 32.47 17.75
N LYS A 2 -25.96 32.72 16.45
CA LYS A 2 -27.03 32.58 15.46
C LYS A 2 -27.23 31.08 15.23
N LYS A 3 -28.42 30.60 15.53
CA LYS A 3 -28.86 29.26 15.11
C LYS A 3 -28.89 29.25 13.59
N GLU A 4 -27.91 28.60 12.98
CA GLU A 4 -28.00 28.32 11.55
C GLU A 4 -29.23 27.43 11.31
N THR A 5 -30.13 27.92 10.50
CA THR A 5 -31.30 27.16 10.09
C THR A 5 -30.81 26.05 9.15
N ARG A 6 -30.78 24.83 9.64
CA ARG A 6 -30.45 23.65 8.84
C ARG A 6 -31.47 23.51 7.69
N LYS A 7 -30.96 23.50 6.47
CA LYS A 7 -31.80 23.28 5.28
C LYS A 7 -31.56 21.84 4.78
N GLY A 8 -32.62 21.06 4.81
CA GLY A 8 -32.63 19.69 4.31
C GLY A 8 -32.05 18.67 5.30
N LEU A 9 -31.69 17.51 4.80
CA LEU A 9 -31.24 16.36 5.58
C LEU A 9 -29.72 16.35 5.82
N TYR A 10 -28.99 17.28 5.20
CA TYR A 10 -27.54 17.36 5.35
C TYR A 10 -27.16 17.77 6.76
N GLN A 11 -26.22 17.01 7.35
CA GLN A 11 -25.63 17.29 8.66
C GLN A 11 -24.12 17.14 8.51
N SER A 12 -23.38 18.24 8.67
CA SER A 12 -21.94 18.26 8.49
C SER A 12 -21.20 17.30 9.45
N GLU A 13 -21.80 17.04 10.61
CA GLU A 13 -21.24 16.10 11.58
C GLU A 13 -21.28 14.64 11.13
N HIS A 14 -22.08 14.34 10.08
CA HIS A 14 -22.13 13.00 9.49
C HIS A 14 -21.26 12.88 8.22
N GLU A 15 -20.49 13.93 7.90
CA GLU A 15 -19.68 13.95 6.68
C GLU A 15 -18.34 13.25 6.90
N HIS A 16 -18.31 11.93 6.68
CA HIS A 16 -17.14 11.09 6.75
C HIS A 16 -17.02 10.33 5.43
N ASP A 17 -15.95 10.55 4.68
CA ASP A 17 -15.89 10.01 3.32
C ASP A 17 -14.62 9.25 2.95
N ALA A 18 -13.56 9.35 3.72
CA ALA A 18 -12.29 8.69 3.39
C ALA A 18 -11.31 8.81 4.55
N CYS A 19 -10.38 7.86 4.62
CA CYS A 19 -9.31 7.87 5.62
C CYS A 19 -8.50 9.17 5.56
N GLY A 20 -8.00 9.61 6.72
CA GLY A 20 -7.02 10.69 6.81
C GLY A 20 -5.62 10.10 6.97
N VAL A 21 -4.65 10.61 6.20
CA VAL A 21 -3.26 10.18 6.33
C VAL A 21 -2.35 11.41 6.35
N GLY A 22 -1.34 11.37 7.20
CA GLY A 22 -0.42 12.50 7.37
C GLY A 22 0.98 12.08 7.77
N MET A 23 1.94 12.94 7.50
CA MET A 23 3.34 12.73 7.81
C MET A 23 3.97 14.08 8.21
N VAL A 24 4.73 14.07 9.28
CA VAL A 24 5.51 15.24 9.74
C VAL A 24 6.96 14.80 9.83
N VAL A 25 7.87 15.54 9.20
CA VAL A 25 9.28 15.17 9.13
C VAL A 25 10.14 16.42 9.36
N ASN A 26 11.15 16.28 10.21
CA ASN A 26 12.27 17.22 10.21
C ASN A 26 13.25 16.76 9.13
N ILE A 27 13.50 17.60 8.14
CA ILE A 27 14.28 17.21 6.94
C ILE A 27 15.69 16.76 7.32
N HIS A 28 16.28 17.36 8.36
CA HIS A 28 17.62 17.00 8.84
C HIS A 28 17.62 15.93 9.94
N GLY A 29 16.44 15.35 10.23
CA GLY A 29 16.32 14.25 11.18
C GLY A 29 16.43 14.67 12.65
N ASN A 30 16.39 15.96 12.94
CA ASN A 30 16.46 16.44 14.32
C ASN A 30 15.23 15.96 15.10
N LYS A 31 15.49 15.27 16.20
CA LYS A 31 14.43 14.66 17.01
C LYS A 31 13.92 15.64 18.05
N SER A 32 12.60 15.71 18.20
CA SER A 32 11.97 16.51 19.24
C SER A 32 10.62 15.91 19.63
N HIS A 33 10.15 16.24 20.83
CA HIS A 33 8.79 15.91 21.25
C HIS A 33 7.80 16.84 20.54
N GLU A 34 8.22 18.06 20.22
CA GLU A 34 7.40 19.01 19.47
C GLU A 34 6.93 18.41 18.15
N LEU A 35 7.81 17.68 17.43
CA LEU A 35 7.44 17.01 16.18
C LEU A 35 6.36 15.95 16.43
N VAL A 36 6.49 15.18 17.51
CA VAL A 36 5.48 14.18 17.90
C VAL A 36 4.13 14.88 18.17
N ASP A 37 4.16 15.97 18.90
CA ASP A 37 2.95 16.75 19.20
C ASP A 37 2.32 17.31 17.91
N HIS A 38 3.13 17.82 17.00
CA HIS A 38 2.65 18.29 15.69
C HIS A 38 1.97 17.17 14.92
N ALA A 39 2.55 15.97 14.90
CA ALA A 39 1.97 14.82 14.20
C ALA A 39 0.63 14.41 14.82
N LEU A 40 0.55 14.41 16.15
CA LEU A 40 -0.72 14.13 16.84
C LEU A 40 -1.76 15.20 16.53
N LYS A 41 -1.35 16.46 16.44
CA LYS A 41 -2.25 17.55 16.04
C LYS A 41 -2.75 17.38 14.61
N VAL A 42 -1.87 16.99 13.68
CA VAL A 42 -2.27 16.67 12.29
C VAL A 42 -3.33 15.57 12.32
N LEU A 43 -3.13 14.53 13.11
CA LEU A 43 -4.09 13.44 13.26
C LEU A 43 -5.44 13.94 13.81
N GLU A 44 -5.40 14.72 14.88
CA GLU A 44 -6.59 15.28 15.52
C GLU A 44 -7.38 16.18 14.57
N ASN A 45 -6.69 16.98 13.77
CA ASN A 45 -7.30 17.89 12.79
C ASN A 45 -7.94 17.15 11.60
N MET A 46 -7.64 15.85 11.45
CA MET A 46 -8.28 14.98 10.46
C MET A 46 -9.43 14.14 11.07
N ARG A 47 -9.99 14.57 12.21
CA ARG A 47 -11.08 13.84 12.88
C ARG A 47 -12.25 13.54 11.94
N HIS A 48 -12.61 14.49 11.09
CA HIS A 48 -13.70 14.34 10.12
C HIS A 48 -13.45 13.26 9.06
N ARG A 49 -12.21 12.78 8.94
CA ARG A 49 -11.85 11.69 8.02
C ARG A 49 -12.09 10.31 8.65
N GLY A 50 -11.97 10.21 9.95
CA GLY A 50 -12.20 8.95 10.64
C GLY A 50 -13.67 8.70 10.93
N ALA A 51 -14.07 7.44 10.97
CA ALA A 51 -15.42 7.09 11.41
C ALA A 51 -15.46 6.92 12.93
N GLU A 52 -16.52 7.40 13.54
CA GLU A 52 -16.77 7.29 14.97
C GLU A 52 -18.24 6.94 15.20
N VAL A 53 -18.49 6.03 16.13
CA VAL A 53 -19.85 5.72 16.60
C VAL A 53 -19.82 5.87 18.13
N GLY A 54 -20.36 6.96 18.64
CA GLY A 54 -20.23 7.30 20.06
C GLY A 54 -18.78 7.58 20.41
N LYS A 55 -18.19 6.70 21.23
CA LYS A 55 -16.76 6.76 21.59
C LYS A 55 -15.91 5.72 20.82
N ASP A 56 -16.53 4.90 19.97
CA ASP A 56 -15.80 3.89 19.20
C ASP A 56 -15.32 4.46 17.88
N GLY A 57 -14.02 4.38 17.63
CA GLY A 57 -13.41 4.78 16.37
C GLY A 57 -13.05 3.58 15.51
N ASP A 58 -12.98 3.78 14.19
CA ASP A 58 -12.61 2.72 13.25
C ASP A 58 -11.15 2.31 13.36
N GLY A 59 -10.31 3.19 13.89
CA GLY A 59 -8.89 2.93 14.05
C GLY A 59 -8.06 4.18 13.80
N ALA A 60 -7.03 4.35 14.60
CA ALA A 60 -6.07 5.45 14.43
C ALA A 60 -4.73 5.06 15.04
N GLY A 61 -3.67 5.75 14.60
CA GLY A 61 -2.36 5.47 15.15
C GLY A 61 -1.28 6.38 14.62
N ILE A 62 -0.09 6.18 15.18
CA ILE A 62 1.11 6.95 14.85
C ILE A 62 2.32 6.00 14.77
N MET A 63 3.14 6.21 13.76
CA MET A 63 4.46 5.57 13.61
C MET A 63 5.51 6.63 13.93
N LEU A 64 6.52 6.24 14.70
CA LEU A 64 7.61 7.10 15.15
C LEU A 64 8.94 6.37 15.01
N GLN A 65 10.03 7.10 15.02
CA GLN A 65 11.34 6.49 15.27
C GLN A 65 11.37 5.99 16.73
N ILE A 66 12.13 4.92 16.98
CA ILE A 66 12.26 4.39 18.34
C ILE A 66 12.78 5.50 19.28
N PRO A 67 12.04 5.80 20.36
CA PRO A 67 12.44 6.88 21.27
C PRO A 67 13.44 6.38 22.31
N HIS A 68 14.71 6.25 21.91
CA HIS A 68 15.77 5.61 22.70
C HIS A 68 15.93 6.22 24.09
N GLU A 69 15.99 7.56 24.16
CA GLU A 69 16.18 8.27 25.45
C GLU A 69 15.01 8.02 26.41
N PHE A 70 13.78 8.03 25.88
CA PHE A 70 12.58 7.72 26.65
C PHE A 70 12.67 6.29 27.22
N ILE A 71 13.11 5.33 26.41
CA ILE A 71 13.22 3.92 26.83
C ILE A 71 14.21 3.80 28.00
N LEU A 72 15.38 4.44 27.87
CA LEU A 72 16.37 4.45 28.95
C LEU A 72 15.81 5.04 30.24
N LEU A 73 15.02 6.11 30.13
CA LEU A 73 14.39 6.77 31.27
C LEU A 73 13.29 5.91 31.92
N GLN A 74 12.77 4.91 31.20
CA GLN A 74 11.86 3.92 31.79
C GLN A 74 12.62 2.84 32.58
N GLY A 75 13.94 2.95 32.70
CA GLY A 75 14.76 1.99 33.44
C GLY A 75 15.05 0.72 32.64
N ILE A 76 14.90 0.75 31.34
CA ILE A 76 15.17 -0.41 30.47
C ILE A 76 16.58 -0.23 29.88
N PRO A 77 17.56 -1.07 30.28
CA PRO A 77 18.96 -0.87 29.88
C PRO A 77 19.25 -1.42 28.48
N VAL A 78 18.61 -0.83 27.45
CA VAL A 78 18.83 -1.24 26.06
C VAL A 78 20.23 -0.89 25.59
N PRO A 79 20.82 -1.69 24.67
CA PRO A 79 22.08 -1.34 24.01
C PRO A 79 21.97 -0.07 23.17
N GLU A 80 23.05 0.27 22.49
CA GLU A 80 23.09 1.42 21.57
C GLU A 80 21.98 1.33 20.50
N LYS A 81 21.60 2.50 20.00
CA LYS A 81 20.62 2.62 18.93
C LYS A 81 21.00 1.70 17.76
N GLY A 82 20.00 0.98 17.22
CA GLY A 82 20.20 0.05 16.13
C GLY A 82 20.58 -1.36 16.54
N LYS A 83 21.06 -1.54 17.79
CA LYS A 83 21.52 -2.85 18.30
C LYS A 83 20.46 -3.57 19.14
N TYR A 84 19.23 -3.07 19.16
CA TYR A 84 18.10 -3.78 19.75
C TYR A 84 16.87 -3.60 18.88
N GLY A 85 16.00 -4.59 18.94
CA GLY A 85 14.69 -4.54 18.27
C GLY A 85 13.59 -4.31 19.30
N THR A 86 12.58 -3.55 18.93
CA THR A 86 11.43 -3.32 19.82
C THR A 86 10.16 -3.13 18.98
N GLY A 87 9.02 -3.26 19.63
CA GLY A 87 7.72 -3.04 19.03
C GLY A 87 6.59 -3.38 19.98
N LEU A 88 5.42 -2.85 19.70
CA LEU A 88 4.21 -3.17 20.46
C LEU A 88 3.60 -4.45 19.92
N VAL A 89 3.13 -5.28 20.84
CA VAL A 89 2.47 -6.55 20.53
C VAL A 89 1.12 -6.58 21.24
N PHE A 90 0.08 -6.91 20.50
CA PHE A 90 -1.25 -7.18 21.03
C PHE A 90 -1.31 -8.65 21.42
N LEU A 91 -1.72 -8.92 22.66
CA LEU A 91 -1.83 -10.26 23.21
C LEU A 91 -3.23 -10.46 23.78
N PRO A 92 -3.73 -11.70 23.83
CA PRO A 92 -4.98 -11.95 24.54
C PRO A 92 -4.84 -11.60 26.03
N LYS A 93 -5.93 -11.20 26.66
CA LYS A 93 -5.94 -10.88 28.08
C LYS A 93 -5.85 -12.12 28.97
N GLU A 94 -6.25 -13.29 28.45
CA GLU A 94 -6.18 -14.55 29.19
C GLU A 94 -4.72 -14.94 29.44
N GLU A 95 -4.34 -15.06 30.70
CA GLU A 95 -2.95 -15.31 31.13
C GLU A 95 -2.33 -16.56 30.50
N LYS A 96 -3.10 -17.66 30.40
CA LYS A 96 -2.61 -18.90 29.84
C LYS A 96 -2.24 -18.73 28.35
N ALA A 97 -3.18 -18.19 27.56
CA ALA A 97 -2.94 -17.93 26.13
C ALA A 97 -1.77 -16.97 25.93
N GLN A 98 -1.69 -15.93 26.76
CA GLN A 98 -0.60 -14.97 26.72
C GLN A 98 0.76 -15.65 26.99
N SER A 99 0.83 -16.51 28.00
CA SER A 99 2.06 -17.24 28.34
C SER A 99 2.50 -18.19 27.22
N GLU A 100 1.54 -18.90 26.61
CA GLU A 100 1.82 -19.81 25.49
C GLU A 100 2.40 -19.04 24.30
N ILE A 101 1.82 -17.89 23.95
CA ILE A 101 2.29 -17.04 22.86
C ILE A 101 3.71 -16.53 23.16
N LEU A 102 3.92 -16.04 24.38
CA LEU A 102 5.24 -15.52 24.78
C LEU A 102 6.30 -16.61 24.72
N SER A 103 5.97 -17.85 25.07
CA SER A 103 6.90 -18.99 24.94
C SER A 103 7.30 -19.20 23.49
N ILE A 104 6.34 -19.15 22.56
CA ILE A 104 6.61 -19.29 21.13
C ILE A 104 7.52 -18.15 20.65
N MET A 105 7.23 -16.91 21.11
CA MET A 105 8.04 -15.74 20.74
C MET A 105 9.48 -15.91 21.21
N ILE A 106 9.68 -16.34 22.46
CA ILE A 106 11.01 -16.55 23.04
C ILE A 106 11.76 -17.61 22.22
N GLU A 107 11.10 -18.74 21.91
CA GLU A 107 11.72 -19.81 21.10
C GLU A 107 12.21 -19.29 19.74
N GLU A 108 11.39 -18.53 19.03
CA GLU A 108 11.76 -18.03 17.70
C GLU A 108 12.87 -16.98 17.77
N ILE A 109 12.89 -16.16 18.82
CA ILE A 109 13.96 -15.19 19.05
C ILE A 109 15.28 -15.93 19.33
N GLU A 110 15.26 -16.93 20.20
CA GLU A 110 16.44 -17.71 20.58
C GLU A 110 16.98 -18.54 19.40
N ARG A 111 16.12 -19.03 18.53
CA ARG A 111 16.54 -19.76 17.32
C ARG A 111 17.40 -18.91 16.38
N GLU A 112 17.22 -17.59 16.42
CA GLU A 112 18.02 -16.66 15.62
C GLU A 112 19.25 -16.16 16.38
N GLY A 113 19.56 -16.74 17.55
CA GLY A 113 20.72 -16.38 18.35
C GLY A 113 20.56 -15.09 19.15
N LEU A 114 19.33 -14.66 19.36
CA LEU A 114 18.99 -13.43 20.05
C LEU A 114 18.27 -13.75 21.37
N GLN A 115 17.96 -12.74 22.16
CA GLN A 115 17.24 -12.94 23.40
C GLN A 115 16.15 -11.88 23.62
N LEU A 116 15.04 -12.28 24.22
CA LEU A 116 14.03 -11.34 24.73
C LEU A 116 14.56 -10.79 26.06
N MET A 117 15.10 -9.58 26.00
CA MET A 117 15.73 -8.94 27.17
C MET A 117 14.68 -8.43 28.16
N HIS A 118 13.58 -7.88 27.68
CA HIS A 118 12.59 -7.24 28.53
C HIS A 118 11.22 -7.24 27.86
N LEU A 119 10.19 -7.31 28.68
CA LEU A 119 8.78 -7.21 28.29
C LEU A 119 8.13 -6.13 29.15
N ARG A 120 7.77 -5.01 28.52
CA ARG A 120 7.19 -3.85 29.22
C ARG A 120 5.68 -3.84 28.99
N THR A 121 4.91 -3.66 30.07
CA THR A 121 3.48 -3.38 29.93
C THR A 121 3.33 -1.93 29.48
N VAL A 122 2.69 -1.71 28.32
CA VAL A 122 2.50 -0.35 27.81
C VAL A 122 1.38 0.33 28.60
N PRO A 123 1.63 1.52 29.17
CA PRO A 123 0.56 2.24 29.87
C PRO A 123 -0.55 2.64 28.89
N THR A 124 -1.78 2.40 29.29
CA THR A 124 -2.97 2.74 28.51
C THR A 124 -4.03 3.37 29.41
N ASN A 125 -4.98 4.07 28.79
CA ASN A 125 -6.11 4.70 29.47
C ASN A 125 -7.43 4.18 28.88
N PRO A 126 -7.92 3.01 29.33
CA PRO A 126 -9.16 2.44 28.78
C PRO A 126 -10.41 3.30 29.02
N ALA A 127 -10.37 4.26 29.94
CA ALA A 127 -11.52 5.10 30.25
C ALA A 127 -11.97 5.97 29.07
N CYS A 128 -11.09 6.19 28.09
CA CYS A 128 -11.44 6.96 26.89
C CYS A 128 -12.13 6.12 25.80
N LEU A 129 -12.12 4.79 25.93
CA LEU A 129 -12.63 3.87 24.90
C LEU A 129 -14.16 3.80 24.88
N GLY A 130 -14.71 3.50 23.71
CA GLY A 130 -16.11 3.11 23.57
C GLY A 130 -16.30 1.64 23.90
N GLU A 131 -17.55 1.19 23.87
CA GLU A 131 -17.93 -0.15 24.30
C GLU A 131 -17.29 -1.25 23.43
N ALA A 132 -17.33 -1.07 22.10
CA ALA A 132 -16.79 -2.05 21.17
C ALA A 132 -15.26 -2.17 21.29
N ALA A 133 -14.57 -1.02 21.38
CA ALA A 133 -13.12 -1.01 21.53
C ALA A 133 -12.70 -1.63 22.87
N LEU A 134 -13.42 -1.32 23.94
CA LEU A 134 -13.13 -1.83 25.27
C LEU A 134 -13.33 -3.36 25.34
N SER A 135 -14.39 -3.87 24.73
CA SER A 135 -14.70 -5.31 24.75
C SER A 135 -13.67 -6.15 24.00
N THR A 136 -12.96 -5.55 23.04
CA THR A 136 -11.95 -6.23 22.22
C THR A 136 -10.52 -5.76 22.52
N GLU A 137 -10.35 -4.94 23.56
CA GLU A 137 -9.05 -4.38 23.92
C GLU A 137 -8.04 -5.49 24.23
N PRO A 138 -6.88 -5.51 23.55
CA PRO A 138 -5.85 -6.50 23.86
C PRO A 138 -5.00 -6.08 25.06
N ALA A 139 -4.24 -7.02 25.62
CA ALA A 139 -3.12 -6.69 26.49
C ALA A 139 -1.98 -6.18 25.58
N ILE A 140 -1.48 -4.97 25.85
CA ILE A 140 -0.46 -4.35 25.00
C ILE A 140 0.90 -4.41 25.71
N LYS A 141 1.83 -5.14 25.10
CA LYS A 141 3.19 -5.28 25.62
C LYS A 141 4.19 -4.72 24.62
N GLN A 142 5.29 -4.19 25.13
CA GLN A 142 6.43 -3.78 24.32
C GLN A 142 7.56 -4.76 24.55
N VAL A 143 8.04 -5.38 23.48
CA VAL A 143 9.12 -6.36 23.53
C VAL A 143 10.46 -5.68 23.24
N PHE A 144 11.54 -6.19 23.85
CA PHE A 144 12.91 -5.73 23.60
C PHE A 144 13.80 -6.93 23.31
N ILE A 145 14.36 -6.97 22.12
CA ILE A 145 15.20 -8.08 21.61
C ILE A 145 16.63 -7.56 21.49
N THR A 146 17.56 -8.29 22.06
CA THR A 146 18.99 -7.94 22.07
C THR A 146 19.85 -9.15 21.71
N GLY A 147 21.16 -8.95 21.67
CA GLY A 147 22.11 -10.03 21.41
C GLY A 147 22.70 -10.02 20.01
N VAL A 148 22.36 -9.02 19.19
CA VAL A 148 22.94 -8.92 17.86
C VAL A 148 24.45 -8.60 17.97
N SER A 149 25.29 -9.38 17.28
CA SER A 149 26.72 -9.12 17.22
C SER A 149 27.04 -8.00 16.24
N ASP A 150 28.16 -7.32 16.43
CA ASP A 150 28.53 -6.14 15.62
C ASP A 150 28.61 -6.46 14.12
N ASP A 151 29.04 -7.66 13.76
CA ASP A 151 29.13 -8.08 12.37
C ASP A 151 27.77 -8.34 11.71
N LYS A 152 26.70 -8.41 12.51
CA LYS A 152 25.33 -8.68 12.03
C LYS A 152 24.39 -7.49 12.17
N VAL A 153 24.85 -6.34 12.62
CA VAL A 153 24.02 -5.15 12.82
C VAL A 153 23.34 -4.73 11.50
N ASP A 154 24.06 -4.78 10.40
CA ASP A 154 23.54 -4.37 9.09
C ASP A 154 22.41 -5.29 8.58
N THR A 155 22.34 -6.53 9.05
CA THR A 155 21.30 -7.48 8.67
C THR A 155 20.23 -7.65 9.76
N PHE A 156 20.35 -6.93 10.85
CA PHE A 156 19.48 -7.10 12.02
C PHE A 156 18.00 -6.85 11.73
N ALA A 157 17.70 -5.82 10.95
CA ALA A 157 16.32 -5.52 10.54
C ALA A 157 15.67 -6.72 9.83
N ARG A 158 16.45 -7.41 8.97
CA ARG A 158 15.98 -8.62 8.29
C ARG A 158 15.76 -9.76 9.28
N THR A 159 16.65 -9.93 10.24
CA THR A 159 16.51 -10.96 11.27
C THR A 159 15.21 -10.72 12.08
N LEU A 160 14.94 -9.47 12.47
CA LEU A 160 13.71 -9.12 13.17
C LEU A 160 12.47 -9.43 12.32
N TYR A 161 12.53 -9.16 11.01
CA TYR A 161 11.44 -9.51 10.07
C TYR A 161 11.21 -11.04 10.05
N ILE A 162 12.29 -11.81 9.96
CA ILE A 162 12.21 -13.29 9.95
C ILE A 162 11.58 -13.80 11.25
N ILE A 163 12.04 -13.29 12.40
CA ILE A 163 11.48 -13.63 13.71
C ILE A 163 9.96 -13.35 13.72
N ARG A 164 9.57 -12.15 13.32
CA ARG A 164 8.16 -11.77 13.29
C ARG A 164 7.35 -12.73 12.41
N LYS A 165 7.83 -13.03 11.21
CA LYS A 165 7.11 -13.92 10.30
C LYS A 165 7.00 -15.36 10.84
N LYS A 166 8.05 -15.87 11.48
CA LYS A 166 8.01 -17.20 12.11
C LYS A 166 7.01 -17.23 13.26
N ILE A 167 6.99 -16.20 14.09
CA ILE A 167 6.01 -16.10 15.20
C ILE A 167 4.59 -16.04 14.63
N GLU A 168 4.33 -15.17 13.64
CA GLU A 168 3.01 -15.03 13.00
C GLU A 168 2.55 -16.34 12.34
N HIS A 169 3.49 -17.13 11.84
CA HIS A 169 3.17 -18.42 11.23
C HIS A 169 2.75 -19.46 12.28
N ARG A 170 3.38 -19.44 13.46
CA ARG A 170 3.13 -20.42 14.52
C ARG A 170 1.93 -20.05 15.40
N VAL A 171 1.74 -18.76 15.70
CA VAL A 171 0.66 -18.31 16.59
C VAL A 171 -0.61 -18.12 15.77
N LYS A 172 -1.65 -18.92 16.09
CA LYS A 172 -2.96 -18.82 15.46
C LYS A 172 -3.98 -18.43 16.53
N HIS A 173 -4.01 -17.14 16.85
CA HIS A 173 -4.91 -16.58 17.85
C HIS A 173 -5.42 -15.22 17.34
N ASP A 174 -6.71 -15.04 17.31
CA ASP A 174 -7.35 -13.84 16.70
C ASP A 174 -6.95 -12.55 17.41
N ASP A 175 -6.65 -12.60 18.70
CA ASP A 175 -6.27 -11.43 19.49
C ASP A 175 -4.76 -11.16 19.47
N PHE A 176 -3.99 -11.97 18.74
CA PHE A 176 -2.55 -11.79 18.64
C PHE A 176 -2.17 -10.98 17.42
N TYR A 177 -1.35 -9.95 17.61
CA TYR A 177 -0.86 -9.16 16.48
C TYR A 177 0.43 -8.42 16.87
N ILE A 178 1.43 -8.47 16.02
CA ILE A 178 2.68 -7.71 16.20
C ILE A 178 2.54 -6.41 15.40
N CYS A 179 2.37 -5.28 16.09
CA CYS A 179 2.21 -3.96 15.45
C CYS A 179 3.46 -3.59 14.65
N SER A 180 4.61 -3.81 15.27
CA SER A 180 5.92 -3.65 14.63
C SER A 180 6.94 -4.47 15.41
N LEU A 181 8.05 -4.79 14.75
CA LEU A 181 9.22 -5.37 15.38
C LEU A 181 10.41 -4.88 14.57
N SER A 182 11.09 -3.86 15.09
CA SER A 182 12.04 -3.08 14.30
C SER A 182 13.17 -2.57 15.17
N ASN A 183 14.29 -2.23 14.53
CA ASN A 183 15.39 -1.51 15.19
C ASN A 183 15.39 -0.02 14.83
N THR A 184 14.36 0.45 14.12
CA THR A 184 14.26 1.86 13.69
C THR A 184 12.93 2.52 14.06
N ASN A 185 11.80 1.82 13.90
CA ASN A 185 10.45 2.39 14.05
C ASN A 185 9.66 1.70 15.15
N ILE A 186 8.71 2.43 15.72
CA ILE A 186 7.70 1.90 16.65
C ILE A 186 6.32 2.46 16.26
N ILE A 187 5.27 1.67 16.47
CA ILE A 187 3.91 2.04 16.09
C ILE A 187 2.99 1.92 17.31
N TYR A 188 2.30 3.02 17.60
CA TYR A 188 1.21 3.09 18.57
C TYR A 188 -0.10 3.21 17.81
N LYS A 189 -0.96 2.21 17.94
CA LYS A 189 -2.23 2.20 17.21
C LYS A 189 -3.28 1.38 17.93
N GLY A 190 -4.53 1.53 17.50
CA GLY A 190 -5.62 0.73 18.05
C GLY A 190 -6.96 1.08 17.44
N MET A 191 -8.00 0.43 17.97
CA MET A 191 -9.39 0.70 17.59
C MET A 191 -9.82 2.00 18.26
N LEU A 192 -9.25 3.10 17.80
CA LEU A 192 -9.32 4.44 18.39
C LEU A 192 -9.82 5.44 17.37
N SER A 193 -10.41 6.53 17.84
CA SER A 193 -10.57 7.71 17.00
C SER A 193 -9.27 8.52 16.99
N SER A 194 -9.17 9.47 16.07
CA SER A 194 -7.99 10.34 15.98
C SER A 194 -7.72 11.09 17.28
N MET A 195 -8.77 11.48 18.00
CA MET A 195 -8.65 12.21 19.28
C MET A 195 -8.18 11.30 20.43
N GLN A 196 -8.46 10.01 20.35
CA GLN A 196 -8.16 9.07 21.42
C GLN A 196 -6.70 8.60 21.44
N VAL A 197 -5.96 8.69 20.34
CA VAL A 197 -4.58 8.17 20.28
C VAL A 197 -3.72 8.80 21.39
N ARG A 198 -3.76 10.11 21.50
CA ARG A 198 -3.03 10.85 22.56
C ARG A 198 -3.53 10.48 23.96
N GLN A 199 -4.85 10.33 24.10
CA GLN A 199 -5.47 10.04 25.40
C GLN A 199 -5.21 8.61 25.86
N TYR A 200 -5.23 7.67 24.94
CA TYR A 200 -5.12 6.24 25.25
C TYR A 200 -3.69 5.82 25.58
N PHE A 201 -2.68 6.44 24.93
CA PHE A 201 -1.27 6.11 25.12
C PHE A 201 -0.52 7.24 25.83
N PRO A 202 -0.45 7.21 27.18
CA PRO A 202 0.29 8.25 27.93
C PRO A 202 1.75 8.42 27.50
N ASP A 203 2.40 7.36 26.99
CA ASP A 203 3.76 7.45 26.47
C ASP A 203 3.92 8.62 25.49
N LEU A 204 2.90 8.84 24.64
CA LEU A 204 2.95 9.84 23.55
C LEU A 204 2.96 11.29 24.05
N THR A 205 2.61 11.52 25.32
CA THR A 205 2.63 12.86 25.93
C THR A 205 3.90 13.11 26.75
N ASN A 206 4.77 12.11 26.85
CA ASN A 206 6.01 12.25 27.62
C ASN A 206 7.00 13.11 26.84
N PRO A 207 7.54 14.20 27.43
CA PRO A 207 8.44 15.11 26.69
C PRO A 207 9.76 14.47 26.25
N TYR A 208 10.15 13.34 26.82
CA TYR A 208 11.37 12.62 26.43
C TYR A 208 11.11 11.64 25.27
N LEU A 209 9.84 11.44 24.89
CA LEU A 209 9.50 10.64 23.71
C LEU A 209 9.64 11.54 22.48
N THR A 210 10.75 11.38 21.78
CA THR A 210 11.13 12.27 20.66
C THR A 210 11.27 11.47 19.36
N SER A 211 11.05 12.16 18.24
CA SER A 211 11.21 11.60 16.91
C SER A 211 11.55 12.70 15.90
N GLY A 212 12.27 12.35 14.84
CA GLY A 212 12.54 13.24 13.72
C GLY A 212 11.55 13.07 12.59
N LEU A 213 10.67 12.07 12.68
CA LEU A 213 9.60 11.85 11.70
C LEU A 213 8.43 11.13 12.38
N ALA A 214 7.24 11.32 11.81
CA ALA A 214 6.04 10.61 12.27
C ALA A 214 5.06 10.45 11.10
N LEU A 215 4.42 9.28 11.02
CA LEU A 215 3.28 9.02 10.13
C LEU A 215 2.03 8.83 10.99
N VAL A 216 0.92 9.44 10.59
CA VAL A 216 -0.36 9.31 11.32
C VAL A 216 -1.46 8.86 10.37
N HIS A 217 -2.46 8.19 10.93
CA HIS A 217 -3.59 7.67 10.15
C HIS A 217 -4.86 7.70 10.97
N SER A 218 -5.95 8.15 10.31
CA SER A 218 -7.31 8.11 10.84
C SER A 218 -8.14 7.27 9.87
N ARG A 219 -8.66 6.13 10.35
CA ARG A 219 -9.30 5.13 9.51
C ARG A 219 -10.79 5.42 9.33
N PHE A 220 -11.26 5.27 8.09
CA PHE A 220 -12.67 5.19 7.75
C PHE A 220 -12.88 3.84 7.05
N SER A 221 -13.62 2.96 7.70
CA SER A 221 -13.79 1.59 7.22
C SER A 221 -15.11 1.44 6.47
N THR A 222 -15.03 1.20 5.17
CA THR A 222 -16.21 1.01 4.34
C THR A 222 -16.54 -0.46 4.07
N ASN A 223 -15.52 -1.32 4.06
CA ASN A 223 -15.65 -2.70 3.55
C ASN A 223 -15.30 -3.77 4.58
N THR A 224 -14.77 -3.40 5.73
CA THR A 224 -14.35 -4.36 6.78
C THR A 224 -14.71 -3.81 8.15
N PHE A 225 -15.06 -4.69 9.08
CA PHE A 225 -15.32 -4.27 10.45
C PHE A 225 -14.03 -3.75 11.11
N PRO A 226 -14.13 -2.71 11.95
CA PRO A 226 -12.98 -2.23 12.69
C PRO A 226 -12.43 -3.28 13.65
N THR A 227 -11.10 -3.37 13.72
CA THR A 227 -10.40 -4.20 14.72
C THR A 227 -9.13 -3.47 15.14
N TRP A 228 -8.57 -3.86 16.28
CA TRP A 228 -7.32 -3.28 16.80
C TRP A 228 -6.17 -3.46 15.79
N SER A 229 -6.06 -4.63 15.17
CA SER A 229 -4.96 -4.95 14.24
C SER A 229 -5.06 -4.21 12.91
N LEU A 230 -6.28 -3.91 12.44
CA LEU A 230 -6.50 -3.26 11.15
C LEU A 230 -6.29 -1.74 11.18
N ALA A 231 -6.14 -1.15 12.37
CA ALA A 231 -5.75 0.25 12.47
C ALA A 231 -4.38 0.46 11.79
N GLN A 232 -4.16 1.66 11.26
CA GLN A 232 -2.89 2.02 10.63
C GLN A 232 -2.18 3.10 11.49
N PRO A 233 -0.87 3.32 11.30
CA PRO A 233 0.02 2.77 10.24
C PRO A 233 0.30 1.28 10.39
N PHE A 234 0.58 0.65 9.23
CA PHE A 234 1.21 -0.66 9.19
C PHE A 234 2.74 -0.47 9.27
N ARG A 235 3.47 -1.53 9.35
CA ARG A 235 4.89 -1.55 9.75
C ARG A 235 5.81 -0.54 9.06
N LEU A 236 5.53 -0.23 7.78
CA LEU A 236 6.32 0.73 7.01
C LEU A 236 5.44 1.76 6.28
N LEU A 237 4.13 1.65 6.38
CA LEU A 237 3.19 2.26 5.43
C LEU A 237 1.91 2.72 6.11
N ALA A 238 1.42 3.87 5.68
CA ALA A 238 0.05 4.32 5.96
C ALA A 238 -0.59 4.73 4.63
N HIS A 239 -1.86 4.38 4.41
CA HIS A 239 -2.49 4.69 3.14
C HIS A 239 -3.96 5.06 3.29
N ASN A 240 -4.39 5.95 2.41
CA ASN A 240 -5.80 6.18 2.12
C ASN A 240 -6.05 5.62 0.73
N GLY A 241 -6.72 4.48 0.66
CA GLY A 241 -6.96 3.88 -0.65
C GLY A 241 -7.57 2.51 -0.59
N GLU A 242 -7.90 2.03 -1.77
CA GLU A 242 -8.46 0.69 -1.99
C GLU A 242 -7.56 -0.02 -2.99
N ILE A 243 -6.78 -0.97 -2.50
CA ILE A 243 -5.88 -1.75 -3.35
C ILE A 243 -6.69 -2.96 -3.84
N ASN A 244 -7.22 -2.83 -5.05
CA ASN A 244 -8.16 -3.81 -5.63
C ASN A 244 -7.51 -5.15 -5.93
N THR A 245 -6.21 -5.17 -6.17
CA THR A 245 -5.46 -6.34 -6.61
C THR A 245 -4.82 -7.13 -5.47
N ILE A 246 -4.94 -6.70 -4.22
CA ILE A 246 -4.12 -7.22 -3.11
C ILE A 246 -4.23 -8.74 -2.92
N ARG A 247 -5.41 -9.32 -3.16
CA ARG A 247 -5.61 -10.77 -3.05
C ARG A 247 -4.76 -11.51 -4.08
N GLY A 248 -4.79 -11.04 -5.33
CA GLY A 248 -3.99 -11.61 -6.42
C GLY A 248 -2.50 -11.45 -6.17
N ASN A 249 -2.08 -10.23 -5.76
CA ASN A 249 -0.67 -9.97 -5.44
C ASN A 249 -0.15 -10.93 -4.37
N ARG A 250 -0.94 -11.16 -3.32
CA ARG A 250 -0.58 -12.09 -2.23
C ARG A 250 -0.49 -13.53 -2.75
N GLY A 251 -1.43 -13.96 -3.58
CA GLY A 251 -1.44 -15.29 -4.16
C GLY A 251 -0.19 -15.54 -5.02
N TRP A 252 0.13 -14.59 -5.89
CA TRP A 252 1.32 -14.68 -6.73
C TRP A 252 2.61 -14.68 -5.89
N MET A 253 2.67 -13.85 -4.85
CA MET A 253 3.83 -13.81 -3.97
C MET A 253 4.00 -15.15 -3.23
N GLN A 254 2.90 -15.75 -2.77
CA GLN A 254 2.91 -17.07 -2.16
C GLN A 254 3.44 -18.14 -3.12
N ALA A 255 3.03 -18.08 -4.39
CA ALA A 255 3.50 -19.02 -5.40
C ALA A 255 5.01 -18.90 -5.63
N ARG A 256 5.54 -17.68 -5.53
CA ARG A 256 6.96 -17.39 -5.75
C ARG A 256 7.85 -17.63 -4.53
N GLU A 257 7.30 -17.68 -3.32
CA GLU A 257 8.05 -17.81 -2.07
C GLU A 257 9.12 -18.91 -2.12
N LYS A 258 8.79 -20.04 -2.72
CA LYS A 258 9.66 -21.22 -2.73
C LYS A 258 10.91 -21.03 -3.57
N VAL A 259 10.88 -20.10 -4.53
CA VAL A 259 12.03 -19.86 -5.42
C VAL A 259 12.75 -18.55 -5.12
N LEU A 260 12.27 -17.79 -4.12
CA LEU A 260 12.94 -16.56 -3.73
C LEU A 260 14.24 -16.86 -2.99
N LEU A 261 15.33 -16.37 -3.55
CA LEU A 261 16.66 -16.46 -2.94
C LEU A 261 17.04 -15.08 -2.42
N ALA A 262 17.36 -15.00 -1.15
CA ALA A 262 17.72 -13.73 -0.52
C ALA A 262 18.98 -13.90 0.34
N PRO A 263 20.12 -14.18 -0.28
CA PRO A 263 21.36 -14.34 0.48
C PRO A 263 21.78 -13.03 1.17
N HIS A 264 21.59 -11.91 0.48
CA HIS A 264 21.88 -10.55 1.01
C HIS A 264 20.82 -9.61 0.48
N THR A 265 19.74 -9.43 1.22
CA THR A 265 18.63 -8.57 0.79
C THR A 265 18.95 -7.12 1.18
N PRO A 266 19.30 -6.26 0.21
CA PRO A 266 19.35 -4.84 0.52
C PRO A 266 17.92 -4.36 0.76
N UNK A 267 17.81 -3.68 1.67
CA UNK A 267 16.50 -3.24 1.98
C UNK A 267 16.01 -2.49 0.80
N UNK A 268 15.16 -3.00 0.42
CA UNK A 268 14.60 -2.30 -0.63
C UNK A 268 14.24 -1.01 -0.09
N UNK A 269 14.74 -0.21 -0.46
CA UNK A 269 14.34 1.06 -0.15
C UNK A 269 12.89 1.15 -0.41
N UNK A 270 12.31 1.63 0.17
CA UNK A 270 10.96 1.90 -0.01
C UNK A 270 10.67 2.49 -1.33
N PRO A 271 11.44 3.49 -1.78
CA PRO A 271 11.21 4.04 -3.12
C PRO A 271 11.22 3.00 -4.23
N HIS A 272 12.14 2.05 -4.20
CA HIS A 272 12.19 0.98 -5.21
C HIS A 272 10.90 0.13 -5.16
N ALA A 273 10.56 -0.38 -4.01
CA ALA A 273 9.36 -1.20 -3.83
C ALA A 273 8.10 -0.45 -4.25
N MET A 274 7.98 0.80 -3.85
CA MET A 274 6.82 1.63 -4.21
C MET A 274 6.74 1.87 -5.71
N SER A 275 7.88 2.09 -6.38
CA SER A 275 7.91 2.28 -7.84
C SER A 275 7.51 1.02 -8.60
N VAL A 276 7.86 -0.16 -8.05
CA VAL A 276 7.46 -1.45 -8.63
C VAL A 276 5.96 -1.71 -8.42
N LEU A 277 5.48 -1.45 -7.20
CA LEU A 277 4.08 -1.73 -6.86
C LEU A 277 3.11 -0.70 -7.43
N VAL A 278 3.55 0.54 -7.61
CA VAL A 278 2.70 1.62 -8.11
C VAL A 278 3.41 2.30 -9.30
N PRO A 279 3.54 1.60 -10.42
CA PRO A 279 4.18 2.19 -11.61
C PRO A 279 3.33 3.33 -12.17
N GLU A 280 3.99 4.36 -12.69
CA GLU A 280 3.29 5.50 -13.26
C GLU A 280 2.73 5.17 -14.65
N SER A 281 1.67 5.88 -15.03
CA SER A 281 1.14 5.83 -16.39
C SER A 281 2.05 6.58 -17.35
N PHE A 282 2.25 6.03 -18.52
CA PHE A 282 3.01 6.72 -19.57
C PHE A 282 2.39 6.43 -20.94
N ASN A 283 2.48 7.42 -21.80
CA ASN A 283 1.96 7.35 -23.18
C ASN A 283 2.62 8.47 -23.99
N ASP A 284 2.15 8.69 -25.22
CA ASP A 284 2.70 9.73 -26.10
C ASP A 284 2.58 11.13 -25.51
N LYS A 285 1.55 11.38 -24.69
CA LYS A 285 1.35 12.68 -24.04
C LYS A 285 2.17 12.82 -22.75
N ASN A 286 2.54 11.70 -22.15
CA ASN A 286 3.31 11.65 -20.91
C ASN A 286 4.43 10.63 -21.05
N PRO A 287 5.43 10.93 -21.90
CA PRO A 287 6.50 9.96 -22.17
C PRO A 287 7.48 9.83 -21.03
N ILE A 288 8.07 8.64 -20.89
CA ILE A 288 9.16 8.37 -19.96
C ILE A 288 10.35 7.82 -20.77
N SER A 289 11.53 7.79 -20.14
CA SER A 289 12.74 7.30 -20.82
C SER A 289 12.65 5.80 -21.11
N GLU A 290 13.37 5.35 -22.13
CA GLU A 290 13.43 3.92 -22.48
C GLU A 290 14.03 3.08 -21.36
N ASP A 291 14.96 3.64 -20.60
CA ASP A 291 15.55 2.95 -19.45
C ASP A 291 14.53 2.76 -18.31
N LEU A 292 13.67 3.77 -18.09
CA LEU A 292 12.60 3.66 -17.09
C LEU A 292 11.52 2.67 -17.55
N LYS A 293 11.17 2.66 -18.84
CA LYS A 293 10.26 1.64 -19.40
C LYS A 293 10.83 0.23 -19.15
N ALA A 294 12.13 0.07 -19.37
CA ALA A 294 12.80 -1.22 -19.16
C ALA A 294 12.77 -1.63 -17.67
N PHE A 295 12.94 -0.68 -16.77
CA PHE A 295 12.80 -0.92 -15.33
C PHE A 295 11.41 -1.47 -15.01
N TYR A 296 10.36 -0.81 -15.52
CA TYR A 296 8.99 -1.26 -15.28
C TYR A 296 8.71 -2.61 -15.92
N GLU A 297 9.13 -2.82 -17.16
CA GLU A 297 8.93 -4.10 -17.85
C GLU A 297 9.61 -5.25 -17.09
N TYR A 298 10.89 -5.07 -16.73
CA TYR A 298 11.64 -6.08 -15.98
C TYR A 298 10.93 -6.48 -14.69
N HIS A 299 10.47 -5.48 -13.93
CA HIS A 299 9.82 -5.75 -12.63
C HIS A 299 8.40 -6.30 -12.79
N SER A 300 7.71 -5.97 -13.88
CA SER A 300 6.36 -6.52 -14.13
C SER A 300 6.39 -8.03 -14.36
N ILE A 301 7.53 -8.56 -14.81
CA ILE A 301 7.74 -10.02 -14.94
C ILE A 301 7.76 -10.68 -13.55
N LEU A 302 8.23 -9.95 -12.54
CA LEU A 302 8.52 -10.47 -11.20
C LEU A 302 7.46 -10.17 -10.15
N MET A 303 6.68 -9.09 -10.37
CA MET A 303 5.71 -8.63 -9.37
C MET A 303 4.57 -7.88 -10.05
N GLU A 304 3.37 -8.32 -9.81
CA GLU A 304 2.17 -7.68 -10.32
C GLU A 304 1.96 -6.34 -9.62
N PRO A 305 1.72 -5.24 -10.34
CA PRO A 305 1.50 -3.94 -9.71
C PRO A 305 0.18 -3.88 -8.96
N TRP A 306 0.09 -2.98 -8.01
CA TRP A 306 -1.15 -2.66 -7.31
C TRP A 306 -2.03 -1.80 -8.23
N ASP A 307 -3.34 -1.98 -8.10
CA ASP A 307 -4.32 -1.17 -8.81
C ASP A 307 -5.36 -0.65 -7.82
N GLY A 308 -5.86 0.55 -8.10
CA GLY A 308 -6.88 1.22 -7.31
C GLY A 308 -6.41 2.57 -6.77
N PRO A 309 -7.37 3.39 -6.30
CA PRO A 309 -7.03 4.73 -5.78
C PRO A 309 -6.22 4.62 -4.49
N ALA A 310 -5.13 5.37 -4.39
CA ALA A 310 -4.29 5.35 -3.19
C ALA A 310 -3.44 6.61 -3.02
N ALA A 311 -3.41 7.11 -1.78
CA ALA A 311 -2.39 8.02 -1.31
C ALA A 311 -1.58 7.23 -0.27
N LEU A 312 -0.30 7.10 -0.50
CA LEU A 312 0.60 6.22 0.25
C LEU A 312 1.68 7.05 0.92
N LEU A 313 1.84 6.90 2.24
CA LEU A 313 2.95 7.48 2.99
C LEU A 313 3.74 6.33 3.61
N PHE A 314 5.06 6.44 3.62
CA PHE A 314 5.91 5.34 4.07
C PHE A 314 7.17 5.84 4.77
N SER A 315 7.73 4.99 5.64
CA SER A 315 9.01 5.28 6.28
C SER A 315 9.66 4.00 6.80
N ASP A 316 11.00 3.95 6.70
CA ASP A 316 11.81 2.89 7.33
C ASP A 316 12.57 3.42 8.57
N GLY A 317 12.30 4.67 8.96
CA GLY A 317 12.98 5.31 10.09
C GLY A 317 14.09 6.27 9.70
N ARG A 318 14.66 6.12 8.50
CA ARG A 318 15.59 7.08 7.89
C ARG A 318 14.90 7.87 6.79
N PHE A 319 14.37 7.13 5.82
CA PHE A 319 13.62 7.72 4.71
C PHE A 319 12.16 7.88 5.09
N ALA A 320 11.56 8.98 4.66
CA ALA A 320 10.13 9.21 4.75
C ALA A 320 9.65 9.69 3.39
N GLY A 321 8.52 9.18 2.91
CA GLY A 321 8.08 9.54 1.58
C GLY A 321 6.60 9.39 1.36
N GLY A 322 6.16 9.85 0.20
CA GLY A 322 4.78 9.76 -0.21
C GLY A 322 4.63 9.55 -1.71
N MET A 323 3.54 8.91 -2.09
CA MET A 323 3.27 8.60 -3.48
C MET A 323 1.76 8.50 -3.69
N LEU A 324 1.29 8.92 -4.86
CA LEU A 324 -0.10 8.71 -5.26
C LEU A 324 -0.19 7.56 -6.28
N ASP A 325 -1.38 6.98 -6.38
CA ASP A 325 -1.67 6.02 -7.46
C ASP A 325 -1.44 6.69 -8.83
N ARG A 326 -1.32 5.88 -9.87
CA ARG A 326 -0.96 6.37 -11.21
C ARG A 326 -1.96 7.39 -11.79
N ASN A 327 -3.19 7.41 -11.30
CA ASN A 327 -4.22 8.34 -11.74
C ASN A 327 -4.41 9.53 -10.78
N GLY A 328 -3.81 9.48 -9.60
CA GLY A 328 -3.92 10.53 -8.60
C GLY A 328 -5.32 10.71 -8.07
N LEU A 329 -6.05 9.61 -7.86
CA LEU A 329 -7.45 9.64 -7.43
C LEU A 329 -7.62 10.10 -5.99
N ARG A 330 -6.62 9.83 -5.14
CA ARG A 330 -6.59 10.34 -3.77
C ARG A 330 -5.63 11.53 -3.71
N PRO A 331 -6.00 12.61 -3.02
CA PRO A 331 -5.12 13.79 -2.93
C PRO A 331 -4.08 13.66 -1.82
N ALA A 332 -2.97 14.36 -2.00
CA ALA A 332 -2.02 14.62 -0.91
C ALA A 332 -1.33 15.96 -1.16
N ARG A 333 -1.24 16.75 -0.11
CA ARG A 333 -0.65 18.09 -0.14
C ARG A 333 0.57 18.12 0.77
N TYR A 334 1.57 18.95 0.42
CA TYR A 334 2.71 19.14 1.31
C TYR A 334 3.02 20.60 1.53
N THR A 335 3.61 20.87 2.69
CA THR A 335 4.13 22.20 3.06
C THR A 335 5.53 21.99 3.63
N ILE A 336 6.48 22.79 3.14
CA ILE A 336 7.86 22.81 3.65
C ILE A 336 8.05 24.18 4.32
N THR A 337 8.58 24.16 5.54
CA THR A 337 8.83 25.38 6.29
C THR A 337 10.32 25.78 6.23
N LYS A 338 10.60 27.05 6.52
CA LYS A 338 11.97 27.60 6.55
C LYS A 338 12.83 27.02 7.68
N ASN A 339 12.20 26.42 8.69
CA ASN A 339 12.91 25.72 9.78
C ASN A 339 12.93 24.21 9.56
N ASP A 340 12.93 23.79 8.29
CA ASP A 340 13.24 22.44 7.85
C ASP A 340 12.22 21.38 8.28
N MET A 341 10.96 21.76 8.45
CA MET A 341 9.88 20.82 8.68
C MET A 341 9.09 20.61 7.39
N MET A 342 8.76 19.37 7.08
CA MET A 342 7.82 19.04 6.00
C MET A 342 6.59 18.35 6.60
N VAL A 343 5.41 18.81 6.18
CA VAL A 343 4.13 18.19 6.52
C VAL A 343 3.48 17.74 5.22
N VAL A 344 3.12 16.46 5.12
CA VAL A 344 2.36 15.90 3.99
C VAL A 344 1.07 15.34 4.55
N ALA A 345 -0.07 15.63 3.92
CA ALA A 345 -1.35 15.11 4.39
C ALA A 345 -2.35 14.97 3.24
N SER A 346 -3.35 14.15 3.46
CA SER A 346 -4.42 13.93 2.48
C SER A 346 -5.23 15.19 2.19
N GLU A 347 -5.08 16.24 3.03
CA GLU A 347 -5.81 17.52 2.83
C GLU A 347 -5.00 18.69 3.38
N VAL A 348 -5.45 19.90 3.05
CA VAL A 348 -4.92 21.15 3.62
C VAL A 348 -5.60 21.43 4.96
N GLY A 349 -4.99 22.31 5.75
CA GLY A 349 -5.58 22.74 7.03
C GLY A 349 -5.33 21.81 8.21
N VAL A 350 -4.51 20.78 8.01
CA VAL A 350 -4.18 19.81 9.08
C VAL A 350 -3.28 20.43 10.15
N MET A 351 -2.66 21.57 9.83
CA MET A 351 -1.77 22.27 10.74
C MET A 351 -1.75 23.75 10.37
N ASP A 352 -1.76 24.62 11.38
CA ASP A 352 -1.64 26.06 11.19
C ASP A 352 -0.17 26.43 11.02
N PHE A 353 0.13 27.12 9.94
CA PHE A 353 1.48 27.61 9.64
C PHE A 353 1.49 29.13 9.64
N ASP A 354 2.49 29.73 10.25
CA ASP A 354 2.78 31.14 10.03
C ASP A 354 3.16 31.31 8.55
N PRO A 355 2.39 32.10 7.78
CA PRO A 355 2.68 32.27 6.34
C PRO A 355 4.12 32.71 6.04
N THR A 356 4.75 33.48 6.95
CA THR A 356 6.12 33.97 6.77
C THR A 356 7.16 32.83 6.89
N MET A 357 6.78 31.72 7.53
CA MET A 357 7.64 30.55 7.73
C MET A 357 7.51 29.50 6.62
N ILE A 358 6.60 29.68 5.69
CA ILE A 358 6.41 28.73 4.59
C ILE A 358 7.48 28.96 3.52
N ALA A 359 8.24 27.93 3.20
CA ALA A 359 9.23 27.95 2.12
C ALA A 359 8.61 27.45 0.81
N GLU A 360 7.81 26.39 0.87
CA GLU A 360 7.19 25.80 -0.32
C GLU A 360 5.88 25.12 0.05
N LYS A 361 4.91 25.18 -0.87
CA LYS A 361 3.68 24.40 -0.83
C LYS A 361 3.50 23.67 -2.15
N GLY A 362 2.98 22.45 -2.09
CA GLY A 362 2.73 21.69 -3.29
C GLY A 362 1.75 20.56 -3.08
N ARG A 363 1.59 19.80 -4.13
CA ARG A 363 0.77 18.57 -4.10
C ARG A 363 1.57 17.44 -4.73
N LEU A 364 1.35 16.23 -4.23
CA LEU A 364 1.89 15.06 -4.89
C LEU A 364 1.18 14.88 -6.23
N GLN A 365 1.94 14.49 -7.24
CA GLN A 365 1.42 14.31 -8.59
C GLN A 365 1.05 12.83 -8.82
N PRO A 366 0.11 12.53 -9.73
CA PRO A 366 -0.25 11.15 -10.05
C PRO A 366 0.97 10.30 -10.40
N GLY A 367 1.11 9.16 -9.73
CA GLY A 367 2.20 8.22 -9.98
C GLY A 367 3.60 8.71 -9.61
N LYS A 368 3.71 9.88 -8.99
CA LYS A 368 5.01 10.49 -8.66
C LYS A 368 5.34 10.29 -7.17
N ILE A 369 6.62 10.11 -6.90
CA ILE A 369 7.14 9.83 -5.56
C ILE A 369 7.94 11.02 -5.03
N LEU A 370 7.79 11.30 -3.75
CA LEU A 370 8.54 12.32 -3.01
C LEU A 370 9.23 11.63 -1.84
N LEU A 371 10.51 11.89 -1.62
CA LEU A 371 11.28 11.20 -0.61
C LEU A 371 12.17 12.18 0.16
N ILE A 372 12.20 12.03 1.47
CA ILE A 372 13.11 12.77 2.36
C ILE A 372 14.12 11.77 2.93
N ASP A 373 15.40 12.06 2.80
CA ASP A 373 16.47 11.35 3.50
C ASP A 373 16.85 12.19 4.71
N THR A 374 16.38 11.79 5.89
CA THR A 374 16.60 12.56 7.12
C THR A 374 18.05 12.51 7.59
N GLN A 375 18.84 11.54 7.13
CA GLN A 375 20.25 11.46 7.47
C GLN A 375 21.09 12.44 6.65
N GLU A 376 20.78 12.57 5.35
CA GLU A 376 21.45 13.51 4.46
C GLU A 376 20.86 14.91 4.51
N GLY A 377 19.65 15.04 5.06
CA GLY A 377 18.93 16.33 5.09
C GLY A 377 18.50 16.78 3.70
N LYS A 378 18.07 15.83 2.86
CA LYS A 378 17.78 16.12 1.45
C LYS A 378 16.39 15.62 1.05
N ILE A 379 15.73 16.41 0.20
CA ILE A 379 14.47 16.02 -0.45
C ILE A 379 14.81 15.55 -1.86
N TYR A 380 14.35 14.36 -2.21
CA TYR A 380 14.46 13.80 -3.56
C TYR A 380 13.10 13.85 -4.22
N TYR A 381 13.06 14.35 -5.44
CA TYR A 381 11.86 14.42 -6.25
C TYR A 381 11.82 13.27 -7.25
N ASP A 382 10.64 12.99 -7.78
CA ASP A 382 10.34 11.84 -8.62
C ASP A 382 11.38 11.55 -9.71
N GLY A 383 11.76 12.58 -10.47
CA GLY A 383 12.70 12.42 -11.60
C GLY A 383 14.07 11.86 -11.17
N GLU A 384 14.61 12.40 -10.06
CA GLU A 384 15.89 11.94 -9.51
C GLU A 384 15.80 10.48 -9.06
N ILE A 385 14.73 10.17 -8.33
CA ILE A 385 14.52 8.83 -7.77
C ILE A 385 14.41 7.80 -8.90
N LYS A 386 13.55 8.06 -9.87
CA LYS A 386 13.27 7.11 -10.96
C LYS A 386 14.45 6.96 -11.90
N GLN A 387 15.18 8.05 -12.15
CA GLN A 387 16.42 7.97 -12.94
C GLN A 387 17.45 7.06 -12.25
N GLN A 388 17.61 7.22 -10.94
CA GLN A 388 18.52 6.37 -10.17
C GLN A 388 18.10 4.90 -10.24
N LEU A 389 16.79 4.62 -10.03
CA LEU A 389 16.26 3.26 -10.07
C LEU A 389 16.41 2.62 -11.45
N ALA A 390 16.16 3.39 -12.51
CA ALA A 390 16.26 2.88 -13.89
C ALA A 390 17.69 2.50 -14.28
N HIS A 391 18.70 3.08 -13.61
CA HIS A 391 20.10 2.84 -13.90
C HIS A 391 20.81 1.99 -12.83
N GLU A 392 20.08 1.51 -11.82
CA GLU A 392 20.63 0.65 -10.76
C GLU A 392 21.21 -0.65 -11.35
N HIS A 393 20.57 -1.16 -12.37
CA HIS A 393 21.01 -2.32 -13.15
C HIS A 393 20.77 -2.04 -14.63
N PRO A 394 21.43 -2.75 -15.55
CA PRO A 394 21.24 -2.53 -16.98
C PRO A 394 20.01 -3.27 -17.52
N TYR A 395 18.83 -2.92 -17.00
CA TYR A 395 17.55 -3.59 -17.31
C TYR A 395 17.27 -3.63 -18.82
N ARG A 396 17.53 -2.52 -19.51
CA ARG A 396 17.29 -2.43 -20.96
C ARG A 396 18.16 -3.43 -21.73
N GLN A 397 19.43 -3.55 -21.35
CA GLN A 397 20.35 -4.52 -21.97
C GLN A 397 19.88 -5.94 -21.67
N TRP A 398 19.52 -6.23 -20.40
CA TRP A 398 19.07 -7.55 -19.99
C TRP A 398 17.85 -7.99 -20.80
N LEU A 399 16.83 -7.11 -20.95
CA LEU A 399 15.63 -7.40 -21.73
C LEU A 399 15.95 -7.62 -23.20
N ASN A 400 16.76 -6.74 -23.78
CA ASN A 400 17.10 -6.83 -25.22
C ASN A 400 17.87 -8.11 -25.56
N THR A 401 18.71 -8.57 -24.63
CA THR A 401 19.55 -9.76 -24.84
C THR A 401 18.78 -11.06 -24.56
N ASN A 402 17.95 -11.08 -23.54
CA ASN A 402 17.40 -12.34 -23.00
C ASN A 402 15.93 -12.59 -23.31
N ARG A 403 15.14 -11.51 -23.49
CA ARG A 403 13.71 -11.64 -23.78
C ARG A 403 13.51 -12.24 -25.16
N ILE A 404 12.70 -13.28 -25.26
CA ILE A 404 12.42 -13.97 -26.53
C ILE A 404 11.05 -13.51 -27.02
N GLN A 405 11.02 -12.93 -28.24
CA GLN A 405 9.75 -12.57 -28.88
C GLN A 405 9.13 -13.81 -29.51
N LEU A 406 7.84 -14.02 -29.28
CA LEU A 406 7.13 -15.20 -29.79
C LEU A 406 7.30 -15.32 -31.33
N GLU A 407 7.23 -14.19 -32.03
CA GLU A 407 7.29 -14.12 -33.47
C GLU A 407 8.65 -14.55 -34.06
N LYS A 408 9.69 -14.54 -33.20
CA LYS A 408 11.06 -14.94 -33.60
C LYS A 408 11.31 -16.44 -33.40
N LEU A 409 10.38 -17.14 -32.75
CA LEU A 409 10.48 -18.60 -32.62
C LEU A 409 10.11 -19.24 -33.94
N LYS A 410 10.96 -20.15 -34.39
CA LYS A 410 10.71 -20.86 -35.67
C LYS A 410 9.49 -21.77 -35.49
N SER A 411 8.48 -21.53 -36.29
CA SER A 411 7.28 -22.36 -36.28
C SER A 411 7.50 -23.66 -37.03
N GLY A 412 6.87 -24.70 -36.50
CA GLY A 412 6.74 -25.96 -37.22
C GLY A 412 5.69 -25.86 -38.33
N ARG A 413 5.13 -26.99 -38.69
CA ARG A 413 4.13 -27.06 -39.76
C ARG A 413 2.94 -26.14 -39.53
N HIS A 414 2.67 -25.30 -40.52
CA HIS A 414 1.45 -24.48 -40.53
C HIS A 414 0.28 -25.38 -40.99
N VAL A 415 -0.66 -25.61 -40.10
CA VAL A 415 -1.87 -26.36 -40.43
C VAL A 415 -3.00 -25.34 -40.65
N GLU A 416 -3.35 -25.10 -41.86
CA GLU A 416 -4.55 -24.33 -42.19
C GLU A 416 -5.76 -25.28 -42.15
N ASN A 417 -6.54 -25.15 -41.14
CA ASN A 417 -7.84 -25.82 -41.07
C ASN A 417 -8.89 -24.85 -41.62
N GLY A 418 -9.25 -25.04 -42.86
CA GLY A 418 -10.39 -24.31 -43.43
C GLY A 418 -11.63 -24.58 -42.59
N VAL A 419 -12.39 -23.51 -42.34
CA VAL A 419 -13.61 -23.66 -41.53
C VAL A 419 -14.73 -24.14 -42.47
N GLN A 420 -15.16 -25.37 -42.23
CA GLN A 420 -16.34 -25.91 -42.92
C GLN A 420 -17.55 -25.69 -42.00
N ASP A 421 -18.71 -25.46 -42.62
CA ASP A 421 -20.00 -25.30 -41.93
C ASP A 421 -19.98 -24.13 -40.93
N LEU A 422 -19.49 -22.97 -41.39
CA LEU A 422 -19.32 -21.78 -40.53
C LEU A 422 -20.61 -21.40 -39.79
N LEU A 423 -21.73 -21.30 -40.53
CA LEU A 423 -23.00 -20.91 -39.91
C LEU A 423 -23.42 -21.87 -38.77
N GLN A 424 -23.24 -23.17 -39.02
CA GLN A 424 -23.57 -24.17 -38.00
C GLN A 424 -22.69 -24.01 -36.77
N LYS A 425 -21.41 -23.71 -36.94
CA LYS A 425 -20.49 -23.48 -35.86
C LYS A 425 -20.81 -22.17 -35.07
N GLU A 426 -21.15 -21.12 -35.83
CA GLU A 426 -21.58 -19.87 -35.21
C GLU A 426 -22.77 -20.11 -34.28
N LEU A 427 -23.78 -20.79 -34.79
CA LEU A 427 -24.97 -21.11 -34.01
C LEU A 427 -24.64 -22.03 -32.82
N LEU A 428 -23.75 -23.02 -33.01
CA LEU A 428 -23.34 -23.93 -31.95
C LEU A 428 -22.66 -23.18 -30.81
N PHE A 429 -21.84 -22.16 -31.15
CA PHE A 429 -21.14 -21.35 -30.14
C PHE A 429 -21.96 -20.13 -29.68
N GLY A 430 -23.20 -20.02 -30.15
CA GLY A 430 -24.14 -19.01 -29.66
C GLY A 430 -24.04 -17.64 -30.33
N TYR A 431 -23.38 -17.56 -31.48
CA TYR A 431 -23.26 -16.30 -32.22
C TYR A 431 -24.47 -16.11 -33.13
N GLY A 432 -25.15 -15.00 -32.94
CA GLY A 432 -26.24 -14.57 -33.84
C GLY A 432 -25.74 -13.56 -34.87
N ALA A 433 -26.59 -13.25 -35.85
CA ALA A 433 -26.25 -12.25 -36.87
C ALA A 433 -25.89 -10.90 -36.26
N GLU A 434 -26.59 -10.51 -35.19
CA GLU A 434 -26.32 -9.23 -34.50
C GLU A 434 -24.91 -9.21 -33.89
N ASP A 435 -24.47 -10.31 -33.29
CA ASP A 435 -23.12 -10.42 -32.72
C ASP A 435 -22.06 -10.26 -33.80
N ILE A 436 -22.30 -10.91 -34.96
CA ILE A 436 -21.38 -10.85 -36.09
C ILE A 436 -21.32 -9.41 -36.67
N ASP A 437 -22.48 -8.85 -37.02
CA ASP A 437 -22.57 -7.56 -37.70
C ASP A 437 -22.20 -6.38 -36.81
N SER A 438 -22.63 -6.40 -35.54
CA SER A 438 -22.49 -5.26 -34.64
C SER A 438 -21.21 -5.31 -33.81
N THR A 439 -20.60 -6.47 -33.65
CA THR A 439 -19.46 -6.65 -32.78
C THR A 439 -18.23 -7.19 -33.52
N ILE A 440 -18.34 -8.39 -34.07
CA ILE A 440 -17.16 -9.10 -34.61
C ILE A 440 -16.61 -8.42 -35.86
N ILE A 441 -17.47 -8.06 -36.81
CA ILE A 441 -17.03 -7.38 -38.06
C ILE A 441 -16.36 -6.04 -37.75
N PRO A 442 -16.97 -5.13 -36.94
CA PRO A 442 -16.29 -3.90 -36.57
C PRO A 442 -14.96 -4.12 -35.84
N MET A 443 -14.86 -5.09 -34.96
CA MET A 443 -13.61 -5.41 -34.30
C MET A 443 -12.55 -5.87 -35.31
N ALA A 444 -12.94 -6.75 -36.21
CA ALA A 444 -12.03 -7.31 -37.22
C ALA A 444 -11.57 -6.25 -38.24
N THR A 445 -12.44 -5.32 -38.61
CA THR A 445 -12.13 -4.31 -39.63
C THR A 445 -11.42 -3.09 -39.06
N ASN A 446 -11.78 -2.67 -37.85
CA ASN A 446 -11.30 -1.41 -37.30
C ASN A 446 -10.21 -1.60 -36.22
N GLY A 447 -10.06 -2.82 -35.69
CA GLY A 447 -9.14 -3.10 -34.59
C GLY A 447 -9.55 -2.41 -33.29
N GLN A 448 -10.85 -2.13 -33.13
CA GLN A 448 -11.38 -1.41 -31.97
C GLN A 448 -12.64 -2.09 -31.47
N GLU A 449 -12.85 -2.03 -30.18
CA GLU A 449 -14.09 -2.50 -29.60
C GLU A 449 -15.25 -1.61 -30.07
N PRO A 450 -16.33 -2.17 -30.60
CA PRO A 450 -17.45 -1.36 -31.06
C PRO A 450 -18.16 -0.67 -29.90
N THR A 451 -18.68 0.51 -30.16
CA THR A 451 -19.44 1.26 -29.17
C THR A 451 -20.92 0.94 -29.32
N ALA A 452 -21.60 0.83 -28.19
CA ALA A 452 -23.03 0.58 -28.15
C ALA A 452 -23.65 1.29 -26.97
N SER A 453 -24.95 1.58 -27.04
CA SER A 453 -25.65 2.19 -25.92
C SER A 453 -25.99 1.13 -24.89
N MET A 454 -25.63 1.38 -23.67
CA MET A 454 -26.03 0.57 -22.51
C MET A 454 -27.08 1.27 -21.68
N GLY A 455 -27.55 2.41 -22.14
CA GLY A 455 -28.57 3.19 -21.43
C GLY A 455 -29.95 2.59 -21.56
N ASN A 456 -30.83 3.05 -20.71
CA ASN A 456 -32.23 2.71 -20.71
C ASN A 456 -33.03 4.00 -20.95
N ASP A 457 -33.73 4.08 -22.08
CA ASP A 457 -34.47 5.27 -22.48
C ASP A 457 -35.85 5.40 -21.81
N THR A 458 -36.23 4.43 -20.95
CA THR A 458 -37.47 4.49 -20.23
C THR A 458 -37.50 5.75 -19.35
N PRO A 459 -38.46 6.65 -19.51
CA PRO A 459 -38.56 7.84 -18.66
C PRO A 459 -38.67 7.49 -17.17
N LEU A 460 -38.22 8.41 -16.33
CA LEU A 460 -38.37 8.25 -14.88
C LEU A 460 -39.84 8.04 -14.51
N ALA A 461 -40.09 7.13 -13.58
CA ALA A 461 -41.44 6.81 -13.13
C ALA A 461 -42.23 8.06 -12.68
N VAL A 462 -41.54 9.02 -12.05
CA VAL A 462 -42.15 10.26 -11.57
C VAL A 462 -42.67 11.13 -12.71
N LEU A 463 -42.19 10.93 -13.93
CA LEU A 463 -42.64 11.68 -15.12
C LEU A 463 -43.73 10.96 -15.90
N SER A 464 -44.16 9.79 -15.45
CA SER A 464 -45.17 8.99 -16.14
C SER A 464 -46.60 9.46 -15.78
N ASP A 465 -47.46 9.53 -16.78
CA ASP A 465 -48.90 9.78 -16.57
C ASP A 465 -49.66 8.50 -16.19
N LYS A 466 -48.95 7.35 -16.21
CA LYS A 466 -49.55 6.05 -15.87
C LYS A 466 -49.07 5.59 -14.50
N PRO A 467 -49.88 4.86 -13.74
CA PRO A 467 -49.44 4.27 -12.50
C PRO A 467 -48.22 3.37 -12.73
N GLN A 468 -47.23 3.54 -11.88
CA GLN A 468 -45.97 2.77 -11.93
C GLN A 468 -45.86 1.93 -10.67
N ILE A 469 -45.25 0.76 -10.77
CA ILE A 469 -44.95 -0.03 -9.59
C ILE A 469 -43.96 0.73 -8.70
N PHE A 470 -44.10 0.55 -7.39
CA PHE A 470 -43.39 1.33 -6.39
C PHE A 470 -41.86 1.34 -6.62
N PHE A 471 -41.29 0.18 -6.97
CA PHE A 471 -39.85 0.04 -7.15
C PHE A 471 -39.30 0.89 -8.29
N ASN A 472 -40.12 1.20 -9.32
CA ASN A 472 -39.64 2.02 -10.45
C ASN A 472 -39.33 3.46 -10.03
N TYR A 473 -39.89 3.95 -8.95
CA TYR A 473 -39.60 5.30 -8.44
C TYR A 473 -38.21 5.42 -7.84
N PHE A 474 -37.60 4.30 -7.51
CA PHE A 474 -36.26 4.25 -6.92
C PHE A 474 -35.20 3.72 -7.89
N ARG A 475 -35.61 3.49 -9.14
CA ARG A 475 -34.71 2.96 -10.16
C ARG A 475 -33.75 4.06 -10.65
N GLN A 476 -32.46 3.79 -10.59
CA GLN A 476 -31.44 4.71 -11.10
C GLN A 476 -31.37 4.58 -12.61
N GLN A 477 -31.44 5.72 -13.30
CA GLN A 477 -31.41 5.75 -14.77
C GLN A 477 -29.99 5.82 -15.33
N PHE A 478 -29.05 6.32 -14.55
CA PHE A 478 -27.68 6.52 -15.00
C PHE A 478 -26.72 5.73 -14.12
N ALA A 479 -25.76 5.09 -14.76
CA ALA A 479 -24.67 4.46 -14.04
C ALA A 479 -23.77 5.55 -13.44
N GLN A 480 -23.29 5.30 -12.23
CA GLN A 480 -22.30 6.16 -11.59
C GLN A 480 -20.96 5.47 -11.62
N VAL A 481 -19.95 6.18 -12.12
CA VAL A 481 -18.58 5.68 -12.18
C VAL A 481 -17.88 6.06 -10.88
N THR A 482 -17.48 5.06 -10.10
CA THR A 482 -16.75 5.28 -8.85
C THR A 482 -15.23 5.28 -9.06
N ASN A 483 -14.79 4.60 -10.11
CA ASN A 483 -13.37 4.56 -10.52
C ASN A 483 -13.29 4.85 -12.02
N PRO A 484 -12.20 5.45 -12.51
CA PRO A 484 -12.07 5.71 -13.93
C PRO A 484 -11.99 4.39 -14.71
N ALA A 485 -12.44 4.43 -15.96
CA ALA A 485 -12.34 3.28 -16.84
C ALA A 485 -10.87 2.95 -17.07
N ILE A 486 -10.53 1.68 -16.94
CA ILE A 486 -9.18 1.16 -17.08
C ILE A 486 -9.15 0.21 -18.28
N ASP A 487 -8.16 0.36 -19.14
CA ASP A 487 -8.00 -0.51 -20.32
C ASP A 487 -6.52 -0.72 -20.63
N SER A 488 -6.24 -1.74 -21.44
CA SER A 488 -4.86 -2.13 -21.77
C SER A 488 -4.17 -1.19 -22.76
N ILE A 489 -4.92 -0.26 -23.36
CA ILE A 489 -4.34 0.72 -24.30
C ILE A 489 -3.80 1.93 -23.52
N ARG A 490 -4.62 2.48 -22.63
CA ARG A 490 -4.22 3.64 -21.83
C ARG A 490 -3.25 3.29 -20.71
N GLU A 491 -3.35 2.08 -20.17
CA GLU A 491 -2.59 1.65 -18.99
C GLU A 491 -1.93 0.30 -19.26
N GLU A 492 -1.13 0.26 -20.31
CA GLU A 492 -0.50 -0.96 -20.83
C GLU A 492 0.28 -1.74 -19.76
N LEU A 493 0.99 -1.06 -18.88
CA LEU A 493 1.83 -1.75 -17.89
C LEU A 493 0.99 -2.50 -16.86
N VAL A 494 -0.11 -1.90 -16.39
CA VAL A 494 -0.92 -2.43 -15.30
C VAL A 494 -2.03 -3.35 -15.81
N MET A 495 -2.66 -2.98 -16.92
CA MET A 495 -3.77 -3.70 -17.55
C MET A 495 -3.34 -4.41 -18.82
N SER A 496 -2.07 -4.75 -18.91
CA SER A 496 -1.47 -5.36 -20.10
C SER A 496 -2.09 -6.72 -20.40
N LEU A 497 -2.25 -6.98 -21.71
CA LEU A 497 -2.54 -8.33 -22.19
C LEU A 497 -1.26 -9.12 -22.43
N THR A 498 -0.09 -8.48 -22.29
CA THR A 498 1.21 -9.11 -22.47
C THR A 498 1.47 -10.12 -21.35
N GLU A 499 1.90 -11.32 -21.75
CA GLU A 499 2.26 -12.38 -20.83
C GLU A 499 3.71 -12.77 -21.03
N TYR A 500 4.34 -13.23 -19.96
CA TYR A 500 5.70 -13.75 -19.99
C TYR A 500 5.68 -15.21 -19.56
N ILE A 501 6.17 -16.09 -20.41
CA ILE A 501 6.18 -17.53 -20.13
C ILE A 501 7.63 -17.99 -20.05
N GLY A 502 7.95 -18.63 -18.94
CA GLY A 502 9.28 -19.15 -18.69
C GLY A 502 9.51 -19.33 -17.20
N ARG A 503 10.71 -19.73 -16.87
CA ARG A 503 11.11 -19.92 -15.49
C ARG A 503 11.69 -18.60 -14.95
N VAL A 504 11.17 -18.12 -13.85
CA VAL A 504 11.78 -17.01 -13.12
C VAL A 504 13.18 -17.45 -12.67
N GLY A 505 14.17 -16.61 -12.90
CA GLY A 505 15.55 -16.89 -12.53
C GLY A 505 15.81 -16.75 -11.04
N SER A 506 16.57 -15.73 -10.66
CA SER A 506 16.95 -15.48 -9.27
C SER A 506 15.86 -14.80 -8.44
N GLY A 507 14.85 -14.25 -9.09
CA GLY A 507 13.72 -13.61 -8.41
C GLY A 507 13.95 -12.14 -8.08
N ILE A 508 12.89 -11.50 -7.57
CA ILE A 508 12.89 -10.04 -7.34
C ILE A 508 13.91 -9.59 -6.28
N LEU A 509 14.25 -10.48 -5.35
CA LEU A 509 15.19 -10.14 -4.27
C LEU A 509 16.66 -10.25 -4.68
N ASN A 510 16.91 -10.78 -5.87
CA ASN A 510 18.27 -10.94 -6.40
C ASN A 510 18.27 -10.63 -7.91
N PRO A 511 18.14 -9.35 -8.29
CA PRO A 511 17.98 -8.98 -9.70
C PRO A 511 19.18 -9.37 -10.56
N ASP A 512 18.92 -10.10 -11.64
CA ASP A 512 19.91 -10.40 -12.66
C ASP A 512 19.21 -10.65 -14.01
N GLU A 513 20.01 -10.90 -15.03
CA GLU A 513 19.52 -11.07 -16.41
C GLU A 513 18.70 -12.36 -16.61
N THR A 514 18.85 -13.35 -15.73
CA THR A 514 18.10 -14.62 -15.88
C THR A 514 16.60 -14.44 -15.62
N ASN A 515 16.21 -13.40 -14.88
CA ASN A 515 14.83 -13.13 -14.55
C ASN A 515 13.98 -12.78 -15.77
N CYS A 516 14.60 -12.26 -16.84
CA CYS A 516 13.87 -11.85 -18.06
C CYS A 516 14.09 -12.79 -19.25
N LYS A 517 14.71 -13.98 -19.00
CA LYS A 517 14.89 -14.98 -20.06
C LYS A 517 13.57 -15.75 -20.24
N MET A 518 12.61 -15.09 -20.88
CA MET A 518 11.25 -15.58 -21.03
C MET A 518 10.72 -15.27 -22.42
N VAL A 519 9.73 -16.05 -22.84
CA VAL A 519 9.00 -15.77 -24.08
C VAL A 519 7.95 -14.70 -23.77
N ARG A 520 8.02 -13.59 -24.47
CA ARG A 520 7.04 -12.52 -24.38
C ARG A 520 5.91 -12.79 -25.39
N LEU A 521 4.70 -12.90 -24.86
CA LEU A 521 3.48 -13.00 -25.66
C LEU A 521 2.81 -11.63 -25.64
N PRO A 522 2.60 -10.98 -26.78
CA PRO A 522 1.97 -9.66 -26.79
C PRO A 522 0.50 -9.70 -26.33
N HIS A 523 -0.14 -10.86 -26.39
CA HIS A 523 -1.51 -11.08 -25.91
C HIS A 523 -1.70 -12.58 -25.63
N PRO A 524 -2.70 -12.98 -24.85
CA PRO A 524 -2.88 -14.39 -24.45
C PRO A 524 -3.51 -15.28 -25.53
N ILE A 525 -3.82 -14.72 -26.69
CA ILE A 525 -4.43 -15.50 -27.79
C ILE A 525 -3.30 -16.12 -28.63
N LEU A 526 -3.33 -17.41 -28.74
CA LEU A 526 -2.34 -18.17 -29.53
C LEU A 526 -3.05 -18.92 -30.66
N ASN A 527 -2.50 -18.82 -31.86
CA ASN A 527 -2.93 -19.70 -32.94
C ASN A 527 -2.21 -21.07 -32.82
N ASN A 528 -2.51 -21.99 -33.67
CA ASN A 528 -1.95 -23.33 -33.66
C ASN A 528 -0.41 -23.34 -33.81
N THR A 529 0.10 -22.44 -34.56
CA THR A 529 1.55 -22.27 -34.72
C THR A 529 2.25 -21.78 -33.44
N UNK A 530 1.67 -21.01 -33.03
CA UNK A 530 2.16 -20.42 -31.78
C UNK A 530 2.05 -21.34 -30.60
N UNK A 531 1.17 -22.12 -30.58
CA UNK A 531 1.02 -23.11 -29.60
C UNK A 531 2.12 -24.12 -29.64
N UNK A 532 2.49 -24.48 -30.71
CA UNK A 532 3.57 -25.35 -30.90
C UNK A 532 4.90 -24.79 -30.48
N UNK A 533 5.01 -23.70 -30.65
CA UNK A 533 6.16 -22.99 -30.24
C UNK A 533 6.28 -22.85 -28.74
N UNK A 534 5.28 -22.61 -28.17
CA UNK A 534 5.20 -22.49 -26.76
C UNK A 534 5.43 -23.80 -26.06
N UNK A 535 5.03 -24.78 -26.70
CA UNK A 535 5.21 -26.08 -26.23
C UNK A 535 6.62 -26.59 -26.37
N UNK A 536 7.20 -26.08 -27.31
CA UNK A 536 8.57 -26.43 -27.58
C UNK A 536 9.59 -25.61 -26.85
N UNK A 537 9.27 -24.69 -26.52
CA UNK A 537 10.08 -23.80 -25.77
C UNK A 537 10.06 -23.98 -24.37
#